data_db10c937014881667376e02241a236ec
#
_entry.id   db10c937014881667376e02241a236ec
#
_cell.length_a   1.000
_cell.length_b   1.000
_cell.length_c   1.000
_cell.angle_alpha   90.00
_cell.angle_beta   90.00
_cell.angle_gamma   90.00
#
_symmetry.space_group_name_H-M   'P 1'
#
loop_
_entity.id
_entity.type
_entity.pdbx_description
1 polymer ?
#
loop_
_entity_poly.entity_id
_entity_poly.type
_entity_poly.pdbx_seq_one_letter_code
_entity_poly.pdbx_strand_id
1 'polypeptide(L)'
;MLLIKKFVFLSVLSLLVCTLAAQKHTNQWYFGYQASLNFNSGTPQPQTNSAMNAWGGCSSIADSNGELLFYTNGSTVYDHSHNVMLNGNGLMGTSTYYNYGQSVIIVPRPGNPNVYYIFSISRNNSNYNDAIRYSTINTTLNSGKGSVIYRNSLLLEKTLDAKITATQHANGIDYWVIVHETNSNKFYSFLVSSAGVNSSPITSFTGRSVFFPYNYNWWNGNLKASPDGTKIASTYHHYYMYSSDSTACELYDFNNSTGKLSNAKELYLDNFNYYWYTSSAAIEFSPDGSKIYLTDHPSYWVAYQFDIYQFEVNAGTAQDINNTKEKVATSYKGNYWYWYSGAMQLASDGKIYINRYNSSYVAAINAPNQKGIGCCFEDSAVGLAGKNSYNGLPLFVTSWLYKRVFEFDDVCVNDSAHFTIVNESCLDSVYWNFDDPNSGVDSISTDFAPAHLFSSSGIYDVSLTTYRMGTENTTSYEINVFDNPEVSLFVDDTTQCYTDNHFVFSDSSTIASGTIINKYWDFGDGVSFNELISDTNHSYAFTDTFDVKLVATRNKGCKD
;
A
#
# COMPACT_ATOMS: atom_id res chain seq x y z
N MET A 1 -30.98 -25.14 11.93
CA MET A 1 -31.13 -23.69 11.86
C MET A 1 -30.05 -22.91 12.64
N LEU A 2 -29.25 -23.56 13.47
CA LEU A 2 -28.17 -22.91 14.27
C LEU A 2 -26.82 -22.77 13.52
N LEU A 3 -26.60 -23.47 12.41
CA LEU A 3 -25.32 -23.44 11.68
C LEU A 3 -25.16 -22.27 10.68
N ILE A 4 -26.27 -21.68 10.22
CA ILE A 4 -26.20 -20.57 9.23
C ILE A 4 -25.89 -19.22 9.92
N LYS A 5 -26.28 -19.01 11.18
CA LYS A 5 -26.03 -17.75 11.92
C LYS A 5 -24.55 -17.57 12.33
N LYS A 6 -23.75 -18.63 12.45
CA LYS A 6 -22.30 -18.52 12.72
C LYS A 6 -21.48 -18.13 11.49
N PHE A 7 -21.97 -18.39 10.28
CA PHE A 7 -21.24 -18.09 9.03
C PHE A 7 -21.30 -16.62 8.63
N VAL A 8 -22.39 -15.92 8.93
CA VAL A 8 -22.53 -14.48 8.56
C VAL A 8 -21.68 -13.60 9.48
N PHE A 9 -21.54 -13.95 10.76
CA PHE A 9 -20.69 -13.19 11.70
C PHE A 9 -19.18 -13.39 11.42
N LEU A 10 -18.79 -14.57 10.88
CA LEU A 10 -17.41 -14.82 10.48
C LEU A 10 -17.02 -14.07 9.19
N SER A 11 -17.98 -13.79 8.29
CA SER A 11 -17.68 -13.11 7.02
C SER A 11 -17.48 -11.59 7.15
N VAL A 12 -18.15 -10.94 8.10
CA VAL A 12 -17.96 -9.50 8.37
C VAL A 12 -16.68 -9.26 9.16
N LEU A 13 -16.33 -10.14 10.10
CA LEU A 13 -15.06 -10.07 10.83
C LEU A 13 -13.85 -10.39 9.93
N SER A 14 -14.04 -11.20 8.87
CA SER A 14 -12.96 -11.53 7.92
C SER A 14 -12.62 -10.38 6.96
N LEU A 15 -13.55 -9.47 6.67
CA LEU A 15 -13.27 -8.30 5.82
C LEU A 15 -12.47 -7.21 6.56
N LEU A 16 -12.69 -7.01 7.86
CA LEU A 16 -11.88 -6.07 8.67
C LEU A 16 -10.46 -6.62 8.93
N VAL A 17 -10.30 -7.93 9.06
CA VAL A 17 -8.99 -8.59 9.25
C VAL A 17 -8.18 -8.60 7.95
N CYS A 18 -8.81 -8.59 6.76
CA CYS A 18 -8.08 -8.59 5.49
C CYS A 18 -7.26 -7.30 5.23
N THR A 19 -7.71 -6.14 5.66
CA THR A 19 -6.98 -4.88 5.42
C THR A 19 -5.78 -4.70 6.35
N LEU A 20 -5.89 -5.14 7.61
CA LEU A 20 -4.75 -5.17 8.56
C LEU A 20 -3.76 -6.30 8.24
N ALA A 21 -4.23 -7.44 7.72
CA ALA A 21 -3.38 -8.56 7.34
C ALA A 21 -2.51 -8.25 6.11
N ALA A 22 -3.01 -7.49 5.13
CA ALA A 22 -2.25 -7.13 3.93
C ALA A 22 -0.99 -6.31 4.25
N GLN A 23 -1.01 -5.48 5.29
CA GLN A 23 0.14 -4.65 5.68
C GLN A 23 1.35 -5.45 6.17
N LYS A 24 1.17 -6.65 6.76
CA LYS A 24 2.26 -7.47 7.29
C LYS A 24 2.98 -8.30 6.22
N HIS A 25 2.39 -8.47 5.03
CA HIS A 25 3.02 -9.19 3.93
C HIS A 25 4.34 -8.57 3.46
N THR A 26 4.58 -7.30 3.77
CA THR A 26 5.77 -6.53 3.40
C THR A 26 6.79 -6.39 4.53
N ASN A 27 6.58 -7.01 5.70
CA ASN A 27 7.38 -6.78 6.90
C ASN A 27 8.75 -7.49 6.89
N GLN A 28 8.99 -8.40 5.97
CA GLN A 28 10.24 -9.13 5.85
C GLN A 28 10.97 -8.73 4.58
N TRP A 29 12.13 -8.11 4.72
CA TRP A 29 12.96 -7.64 3.62
C TRP A 29 14.23 -8.48 3.50
N TYR A 30 14.50 -8.99 2.29
CA TYR A 30 15.71 -9.72 1.94
C TYR A 30 16.31 -9.11 0.67
N PHE A 31 17.55 -8.61 0.72
CA PHE A 31 18.17 -7.85 -0.37
C PHE A 31 19.71 -7.86 -0.28
N GLY A 32 20.37 -7.26 -1.26
CA GLY A 32 21.81 -7.01 -1.25
C GLY A 32 22.65 -8.25 -1.06
N TYR A 33 23.75 -8.11 -0.34
CA TYR A 33 24.65 -9.20 0.03
C TYR A 33 24.27 -9.74 1.40
N GLN A 34 23.29 -10.66 1.41
CA GLN A 34 22.76 -11.29 2.62
C GLN A 34 22.17 -10.30 3.65
N ALA A 35 21.76 -9.12 3.21
CA ALA A 35 21.10 -8.15 4.07
C ALA A 35 19.62 -8.50 4.25
N SER A 36 19.11 -8.24 5.44
CA SER A 36 17.68 -8.40 5.74
C SER A 36 17.22 -7.47 6.86
N LEU A 37 15.95 -7.07 6.81
CA LEU A 37 15.26 -6.24 7.80
C LEU A 37 13.92 -6.85 8.14
N ASN A 38 13.54 -6.83 9.41
CA ASN A 38 12.24 -7.26 9.92
C ASN A 38 11.51 -6.07 10.55
N PHE A 39 10.29 -5.79 10.07
CA PHE A 39 9.45 -4.66 10.49
C PHE A 39 8.33 -5.06 11.48
N ASN A 40 8.28 -6.29 11.98
CA ASN A 40 7.20 -6.77 12.85
C ASN A 40 7.09 -6.01 14.18
N SER A 41 8.17 -5.39 14.65
CA SER A 41 8.19 -4.56 15.86
C SER A 41 7.77 -3.10 15.61
N GLY A 42 7.37 -2.73 14.37
CA GLY A 42 7.08 -1.35 13.97
C GLY A 42 8.32 -0.52 13.61
N THR A 43 9.53 -1.02 13.94
CA THR A 43 10.82 -0.43 13.53
C THR A 43 11.69 -1.50 12.89
N PRO A 44 12.50 -1.16 11.86
CA PRO A 44 13.31 -2.15 11.16
C PRO A 44 14.38 -2.73 12.07
N GLN A 45 14.36 -4.06 12.21
CA GLN A 45 15.37 -4.82 12.93
C GLN A 45 16.25 -5.58 11.94
N PRO A 46 17.58 -5.34 11.90
CA PRO A 46 18.46 -6.07 11.01
C PRO A 46 18.57 -7.53 11.41
N GLN A 47 18.58 -8.43 10.41
CA GLN A 47 18.78 -9.86 10.58
C GLN A 47 20.02 -10.29 9.79
N THR A 48 20.61 -11.46 10.13
CA THR A 48 21.84 -11.96 9.50
C THR A 48 21.65 -13.33 8.85
N ASN A 49 20.41 -13.80 8.76
CA ASN A 49 20.03 -15.15 8.33
C ASN A 49 19.78 -15.29 6.81
N SER A 50 19.87 -14.22 6.01
CA SER A 50 19.67 -14.28 4.58
C SER A 50 20.74 -15.12 3.88
N ALA A 51 20.31 -16.04 3.00
CA ALA A 51 21.21 -16.79 2.12
C ALA A 51 21.36 -16.15 0.72
N MET A 52 20.62 -15.07 0.45
CA MET A 52 20.50 -14.48 -0.88
C MET A 52 21.61 -13.46 -1.16
N ASN A 53 22.15 -13.53 -2.39
CA ASN A 53 22.89 -12.45 -3.00
C ASN A 53 22.05 -11.87 -4.13
N ALA A 54 21.65 -10.59 -4.00
CA ALA A 54 20.88 -9.86 -5.00
C ALA A 54 21.63 -8.58 -5.39
N TRP A 55 22.10 -8.53 -6.64
CA TRP A 55 22.78 -7.34 -7.18
C TRP A 55 21.80 -6.22 -7.54
N GLY A 56 20.58 -6.57 -7.93
CA GLY A 56 19.50 -5.67 -8.35
C GLY A 56 18.16 -6.16 -7.84
N GLY A 57 17.24 -6.48 -8.73
CA GLY A 57 15.87 -6.86 -8.40
C GLY A 57 15.76 -8.01 -7.42
N CYS A 58 14.97 -7.84 -6.39
CA CYS A 58 14.60 -8.86 -5.42
C CYS A 58 13.16 -8.63 -4.93
N SER A 59 12.58 -9.65 -4.32
CA SER A 59 11.27 -9.56 -3.70
C SER A 59 11.18 -10.58 -2.57
N SER A 60 10.43 -10.27 -1.53
CA SER A 60 10.16 -11.14 -0.38
C SER A 60 8.70 -11.04 0.00
N ILE A 61 8.18 -12.04 0.71
CA ILE A 61 6.80 -12.04 1.16
C ILE A 61 6.67 -12.72 2.51
N ALA A 62 5.83 -12.14 3.36
CA ALA A 62 5.44 -12.69 4.65
C ALA A 62 3.96 -13.10 4.65
N ASP A 63 3.55 -13.85 5.64
CA ASP A 63 2.14 -14.16 5.91
C ASP A 63 1.41 -12.99 6.60
N SER A 64 0.15 -13.20 6.96
CA SER A 64 -0.68 -12.21 7.67
C SER A 64 -0.17 -11.85 9.07
N ASN A 65 0.69 -12.69 9.68
CA ASN A 65 1.31 -12.43 10.97
C ASN A 65 2.66 -11.72 10.84
N GLY A 66 3.17 -11.57 9.60
CA GLY A 66 4.47 -11.00 9.29
C GLY A 66 5.61 -12.01 9.34
N GLU A 67 5.29 -13.32 9.36
CA GLU A 67 6.31 -14.37 9.31
C GLU A 67 6.72 -14.65 7.86
N LEU A 68 8.02 -14.81 7.63
CA LEU A 68 8.58 -15.03 6.30
C LEU A 68 7.98 -16.28 5.65
N LEU A 69 7.47 -16.15 4.44
CA LEU A 69 7.09 -17.28 3.59
C LEU A 69 8.23 -17.69 2.66
N PHE A 70 8.72 -16.77 1.85
CA PHE A 70 9.85 -17.00 0.94
C PHE A 70 10.37 -15.68 0.36
N TYR A 71 11.53 -15.74 -0.31
CA TYR A 71 12.13 -14.59 -1.00
C TYR A 71 12.92 -15.04 -2.23
N THR A 72 13.21 -14.12 -3.14
CA THR A 72 13.87 -14.40 -4.41
C THR A 72 14.69 -13.23 -4.95
N ASN A 73 15.75 -13.55 -5.69
CA ASN A 73 16.51 -12.62 -6.54
C ASN A 73 16.14 -12.74 -8.04
N GLY A 74 15.04 -13.42 -8.35
CA GLY A 74 14.58 -13.65 -9.73
C GLY A 74 15.18 -14.87 -10.42
N SER A 75 16.25 -15.48 -9.89
CA SER A 75 16.84 -16.72 -10.44
C SER A 75 16.73 -17.90 -9.47
N THR A 76 16.68 -17.62 -8.17
CA THR A 76 16.57 -18.62 -7.10
C THR A 76 15.51 -18.17 -6.10
N VAL A 77 14.71 -19.12 -5.63
CA VAL A 77 13.72 -18.93 -4.55
C VAL A 77 14.25 -19.58 -3.30
N TYR A 78 14.21 -18.87 -2.18
CA TYR A 78 14.60 -19.36 -0.85
C TYR A 78 13.39 -19.48 0.04
N ASP A 79 13.26 -20.59 0.77
CA ASP A 79 12.17 -20.84 1.72
C ASP A 79 12.35 -20.03 3.04
N HIS A 80 11.36 -20.12 3.92
CA HIS A 80 11.40 -19.46 5.22
C HIS A 80 12.53 -19.95 6.15
N SER A 81 13.14 -21.10 5.86
CA SER A 81 14.32 -21.64 6.59
C SER A 81 15.64 -21.24 5.91
N HIS A 82 15.59 -20.31 4.93
CA HIS A 82 16.72 -19.78 4.16
C HIS A 82 17.45 -20.81 3.30
N ASN A 83 16.83 -21.93 2.98
CA ASN A 83 17.33 -22.89 2.02
C ASN A 83 16.74 -22.65 0.64
N VAL A 84 17.40 -23.13 -0.39
CA VAL A 84 16.80 -23.13 -1.73
C VAL A 84 15.51 -23.95 -1.69
N MET A 85 14.39 -23.32 -2.05
CA MET A 85 13.07 -23.95 -2.10
C MET A 85 13.08 -25.14 -3.09
N LEU A 86 12.28 -26.15 -2.82
CA LEU A 86 12.13 -27.28 -3.75
C LEU A 86 11.76 -26.79 -5.15
N ASN A 87 12.54 -27.16 -6.17
CA ASN A 87 12.48 -26.67 -7.56
C ASN A 87 12.73 -25.15 -7.71
N GLY A 88 13.27 -24.49 -6.70
CA GLY A 88 13.45 -23.03 -6.64
C GLY A 88 14.63 -22.48 -7.43
N ASN A 89 15.45 -23.31 -8.08
CA ASN A 89 16.55 -22.88 -8.93
C ASN A 89 16.14 -22.75 -10.40
N GLY A 90 16.87 -21.91 -11.15
CA GLY A 90 16.74 -21.79 -12.59
C GLY A 90 15.50 -21.02 -13.05
N LEU A 91 15.03 -20.07 -12.25
CA LEU A 91 14.10 -19.06 -12.72
C LEU A 91 14.84 -18.14 -13.71
N MET A 92 14.13 -17.71 -14.77
CA MET A 92 14.70 -16.90 -15.84
C MET A 92 14.60 -15.39 -15.57
N GLY A 93 14.70 -14.99 -14.32
CA GLY A 93 14.89 -13.58 -13.95
C GLY A 93 16.36 -13.20 -14.00
N THR A 94 16.62 -11.91 -13.89
CA THR A 94 17.96 -11.37 -14.03
C THR A 94 18.59 -11.10 -12.67
N SER A 95 19.45 -12.03 -12.24
CA SER A 95 20.22 -11.88 -10.98
C SER A 95 21.68 -11.48 -11.21
N THR A 96 22.09 -11.20 -12.45
CA THR A 96 23.50 -11.02 -12.82
C THR A 96 24.03 -9.61 -12.53
N TYR A 97 25.34 -9.48 -12.39
CA TYR A 97 26.13 -8.28 -12.09
C TYR A 97 25.77 -7.03 -12.92
N TYR A 98 25.17 -7.20 -14.07
CA TYR A 98 24.84 -6.12 -15.00
C TYR A 98 23.36 -5.75 -15.04
N ASN A 99 22.55 -6.22 -14.11
CA ASN A 99 21.11 -6.00 -14.12
C ASN A 99 20.67 -5.24 -12.87
N TYR A 100 20.66 -3.94 -12.99
CA TYR A 100 20.41 -2.99 -11.90
C TYR A 100 18.93 -2.62 -11.76
N GLY A 101 18.06 -3.22 -12.57
CA GLY A 101 16.64 -2.92 -12.59
C GLY A 101 15.85 -3.68 -11.53
N GLN A 102 14.66 -3.18 -11.29
CA GLN A 102 13.63 -3.80 -10.46
C GLN A 102 12.84 -4.83 -11.28
N SER A 103 13.40 -6.01 -11.53
CA SER A 103 12.94 -6.96 -12.55
C SER A 103 12.13 -8.16 -12.02
N VAL A 104 11.85 -8.22 -10.71
CA VAL A 104 11.13 -9.33 -10.09
C VAL A 104 10.16 -8.86 -9.02
N ILE A 105 8.95 -9.42 -9.00
CA ILE A 105 7.93 -9.13 -7.99
C ILE A 105 7.12 -10.38 -7.65
N ILE A 106 6.72 -10.52 -6.38
CA ILE A 106 5.84 -11.57 -5.87
C ILE A 106 4.43 -11.01 -5.76
N VAL A 107 3.44 -11.74 -6.31
CA VAL A 107 2.02 -11.40 -6.24
C VAL A 107 1.23 -12.63 -5.80
N PRO A 108 0.34 -12.55 -4.79
CA PRO A 108 -0.48 -13.67 -4.37
C PRO A 108 -1.56 -13.98 -5.40
N ARG A 109 -2.04 -15.21 -5.42
CA ARG A 109 -3.22 -15.60 -6.19
C ARG A 109 -4.49 -15.27 -5.39
N PRO A 110 -5.37 -14.39 -5.88
CA PRO A 110 -6.66 -14.12 -5.25
C PRO A 110 -7.46 -15.40 -4.99
N GLY A 111 -8.11 -15.49 -3.84
CA GLY A 111 -8.91 -16.66 -3.45
C GLY A 111 -8.11 -17.91 -3.09
N ASN A 112 -6.77 -17.87 -3.11
CA ASN A 112 -5.92 -18.98 -2.66
C ASN A 112 -4.68 -18.47 -1.90
N PRO A 113 -4.74 -18.37 -0.57
CA PRO A 113 -3.68 -17.75 0.25
C PRO A 113 -2.35 -18.51 0.26
N ASN A 114 -2.31 -19.73 -0.28
CA ASN A 114 -1.12 -20.56 -0.31
C ASN A 114 -0.41 -20.56 -1.66
N VAL A 115 -0.96 -19.87 -2.67
CA VAL A 115 -0.40 -19.84 -4.01
C VAL A 115 0.06 -18.43 -4.37
N TYR A 116 1.28 -18.34 -4.88
CA TYR A 116 1.93 -17.09 -5.26
C TYR A 116 2.52 -17.19 -6.65
N TYR A 117 2.61 -16.05 -7.33
CA TYR A 117 3.29 -15.90 -8.61
C TYR A 117 4.53 -15.03 -8.43
N ILE A 118 5.68 -15.50 -8.92
CA ILE A 118 6.88 -14.69 -9.08
C ILE A 118 6.94 -14.26 -10.56
N PHE A 119 6.68 -12.98 -10.82
CA PHE A 119 6.89 -12.40 -12.14
C PHE A 119 8.34 -11.96 -12.28
N SER A 120 8.94 -12.26 -13.40
CA SER A 120 10.32 -11.90 -13.71
C SER A 120 10.48 -11.47 -15.17
N ILE A 121 11.28 -10.44 -15.39
CA ILE A 121 11.69 -10.02 -16.73
C ILE A 121 13.00 -10.72 -17.05
N SER A 122 12.98 -11.54 -18.11
CA SER A 122 14.15 -12.21 -18.65
C SER A 122 14.77 -11.40 -19.77
N ARG A 123 16.10 -11.42 -19.84
CA ARG A 123 16.87 -10.84 -20.94
C ARG A 123 17.47 -11.92 -21.81
N ASN A 124 17.53 -11.65 -23.12
CA ASN A 124 18.12 -12.56 -24.08
C ASN A 124 19.56 -12.92 -23.67
N ASN A 125 19.78 -14.19 -23.54
CA ASN A 125 21.10 -14.80 -23.57
C ASN A 125 21.06 -15.94 -24.59
N SER A 126 22.14 -16.68 -24.77
CA SER A 126 22.21 -17.78 -25.72
C SER A 126 21.11 -18.85 -25.58
N ASN A 127 20.30 -18.81 -24.53
CA ASN A 127 19.36 -19.88 -24.18
C ASN A 127 17.86 -19.44 -24.22
N TYR A 128 17.53 -18.14 -24.20
CA TYR A 128 16.14 -17.68 -24.21
C TYR A 128 16.00 -16.21 -24.64
N ASN A 129 14.81 -15.85 -25.15
CA ASN A 129 14.48 -14.52 -25.64
C ASN A 129 14.04 -13.60 -24.49
N ASP A 130 14.10 -12.27 -24.76
CA ASP A 130 13.52 -11.25 -23.91
C ASP A 130 12.03 -11.51 -23.69
N ALA A 131 11.60 -11.55 -22.44
CA ALA A 131 10.21 -11.82 -22.11
C ALA A 131 9.87 -11.42 -20.66
N ILE A 132 8.59 -11.21 -20.39
CA ILE A 132 8.06 -11.40 -19.04
C ILE A 132 7.58 -12.84 -18.87
N ARG A 133 7.97 -13.45 -17.76
CA ARG A 133 7.60 -14.81 -17.36
C ARG A 133 7.08 -14.80 -15.93
N TYR A 134 6.36 -15.86 -15.57
CA TYR A 134 6.02 -16.08 -14.17
C TYR A 134 6.27 -17.52 -13.75
N SER A 135 6.54 -17.69 -12.47
CA SER A 135 6.67 -19.01 -11.82
C SER A 135 5.64 -19.10 -10.69
N THR A 136 5.06 -20.27 -10.51
CA THR A 136 4.01 -20.50 -9.51
C THR A 136 4.56 -21.25 -8.32
N ILE A 137 4.31 -20.75 -7.12
CA ILE A 137 4.73 -21.31 -5.84
C ILE A 137 3.50 -21.76 -5.07
N ASN A 138 3.61 -22.92 -4.41
CA ASN A 138 2.65 -23.35 -3.38
C ASN A 138 3.39 -23.55 -2.06
N THR A 139 3.03 -22.75 -1.05
CA THR A 139 3.71 -22.70 0.26
C THR A 139 3.38 -23.88 1.17
N THR A 140 2.30 -24.64 0.93
CA THR A 140 1.92 -25.79 1.78
C THR A 140 2.70 -27.05 1.45
N LEU A 141 3.33 -27.12 0.28
CA LEU A 141 4.10 -28.29 -0.15
C LEU A 141 5.42 -28.42 0.64
N ASN A 142 6.06 -29.59 0.52
CA ASN A 142 7.35 -29.86 1.15
C ASN A 142 7.35 -29.57 2.65
N SER A 143 6.33 -30.08 3.35
CA SER A 143 6.13 -29.90 4.80
C SER A 143 6.09 -28.41 5.23
N GLY A 144 5.43 -27.57 4.43
CA GLY A 144 5.27 -26.15 4.70
C GLY A 144 6.44 -25.25 4.24
N LYS A 145 7.53 -25.84 3.71
CA LYS A 145 8.66 -25.09 3.17
C LYS A 145 8.42 -24.55 1.76
N GLY A 146 7.34 -25.00 1.12
CA GLY A 146 6.97 -24.59 -0.22
C GLY A 146 7.69 -25.32 -1.35
N SER A 147 7.12 -25.18 -2.54
CA SER A 147 7.70 -25.69 -3.79
C SER A 147 7.33 -24.80 -4.96
N VAL A 148 8.23 -24.64 -5.89
CA VAL A 148 7.92 -24.09 -7.21
C VAL A 148 7.26 -25.20 -8.03
N ILE A 149 5.95 -25.03 -8.34
CA ILE A 149 5.15 -26.06 -9.05
C ILE A 149 5.16 -25.86 -10.57
N TYR A 150 5.25 -24.62 -11.04
CA TYR A 150 5.45 -24.27 -12.46
C TYR A 150 6.52 -23.20 -12.55
N ARG A 151 7.45 -23.39 -13.48
CA ARG A 151 8.63 -22.54 -13.64
C ARG A 151 8.64 -21.88 -15.01
N ASN A 152 8.91 -20.55 -15.04
CA ASN A 152 9.20 -19.81 -16.27
C ASN A 152 8.07 -19.84 -17.32
N SER A 153 6.81 -19.91 -16.92
CA SER A 153 5.65 -19.79 -17.82
C SER A 153 5.75 -18.48 -18.61
N LEU A 154 5.80 -18.57 -19.93
CA LEU A 154 5.88 -17.41 -20.80
C LEU A 154 4.57 -16.63 -20.75
N LEU A 155 4.65 -15.32 -20.50
CA LEU A 155 3.50 -14.44 -20.49
C LEU A 155 3.47 -13.52 -21.73
N LEU A 156 4.60 -12.89 -22.06
CA LEU A 156 4.75 -12.07 -23.24
C LEU A 156 6.21 -12.06 -23.70
N GLU A 157 6.45 -12.39 -24.97
CA GLU A 157 7.77 -12.32 -25.61
C GLU A 157 7.94 -10.94 -26.26
N LYS A 158 8.67 -10.06 -25.58
CA LYS A 158 8.98 -8.69 -25.98
C LYS A 158 10.24 -8.23 -25.26
N THR A 159 10.97 -7.32 -25.89
CA THR A 159 12.04 -6.58 -25.21
C THR A 159 11.43 -5.56 -24.26
N LEU A 160 11.50 -5.85 -22.96
CA LEU A 160 10.96 -5.02 -21.90
C LEU A 160 12.08 -4.34 -21.13
N ASP A 161 11.81 -3.17 -20.58
CA ASP A 161 12.68 -2.57 -19.58
C ASP A 161 12.72 -3.46 -18.33
N ALA A 162 13.88 -3.52 -17.65
CA ALA A 162 14.03 -4.31 -16.43
C ALA A 162 13.37 -3.61 -15.23
N LYS A 163 12.10 -3.21 -15.38
CA LYS A 163 11.29 -2.54 -14.39
C LYS A 163 9.87 -3.09 -14.38
N ILE A 164 9.39 -3.46 -13.21
CA ILE A 164 8.09 -4.07 -12.98
C ILE A 164 7.48 -3.49 -11.70
N THR A 165 6.18 -3.31 -11.70
CA THR A 165 5.43 -2.93 -10.49
C THR A 165 4.12 -3.70 -10.42
N ALA A 166 3.50 -3.75 -9.24
CA ALA A 166 2.17 -4.31 -9.06
C ALA A 166 1.36 -3.48 -8.07
N THR A 167 0.06 -3.41 -8.30
CA THR A 167 -0.91 -2.75 -7.43
C THR A 167 -2.23 -3.50 -7.43
N GLN A 168 -3.10 -3.21 -6.48
CA GLN A 168 -4.40 -3.84 -6.37
C GLN A 168 -5.38 -3.29 -7.41
N HIS A 169 -6.24 -4.15 -7.94
CA HIS A 169 -7.39 -3.77 -8.77
C HIS A 169 -8.44 -3.06 -7.91
N ALA A 170 -9.25 -2.18 -8.51
CA ALA A 170 -10.31 -1.42 -7.82
C ALA A 170 -11.35 -2.28 -7.07
N ASN A 171 -11.47 -3.58 -7.39
CA ASN A 171 -12.35 -4.50 -6.65
C ASN A 171 -11.80 -4.93 -5.28
N GLY A 172 -10.58 -4.49 -4.91
CA GLY A 172 -9.95 -4.82 -3.62
C GLY A 172 -9.46 -6.27 -3.48
N ILE A 173 -9.54 -7.10 -4.52
CA ILE A 173 -9.24 -8.54 -4.48
C ILE A 173 -8.15 -8.91 -5.48
N ASP A 174 -8.28 -8.49 -6.74
CA ASP A 174 -7.38 -8.82 -7.84
C ASP A 174 -6.18 -7.87 -7.89
N TYR A 175 -5.20 -8.18 -8.74
CA TYR A 175 -3.97 -7.38 -8.86
C TYR A 175 -3.65 -7.09 -10.32
N TRP A 176 -3.01 -5.95 -10.54
CA TRP A 176 -2.36 -5.59 -11.79
C TRP A 176 -0.84 -5.75 -11.67
N VAL A 177 -0.23 -6.37 -12.66
CA VAL A 177 1.24 -6.41 -12.87
C VAL A 177 1.55 -5.62 -14.13
N ILE A 178 2.42 -4.60 -14.02
CA ILE A 178 2.64 -3.61 -15.06
C ILE A 178 4.12 -3.62 -15.46
N VAL A 179 4.37 -3.62 -16.79
CA VAL A 179 5.69 -3.55 -17.40
C VAL A 179 5.69 -2.60 -18.60
N HIS A 180 6.88 -2.14 -19.01
CA HIS A 180 7.08 -1.22 -20.12
C HIS A 180 7.91 -1.85 -21.24
N GLU A 181 7.50 -1.65 -22.52
CA GLU A 181 8.25 -2.10 -23.70
C GLU A 181 9.40 -1.14 -24.00
N THR A 182 10.62 -1.67 -24.10
CA THR A 182 11.82 -0.88 -24.41
C THR A 182 11.70 -0.15 -25.75
N ASN A 183 12.23 1.05 -25.85
CA ASN A 183 12.19 1.91 -27.03
C ASN A 183 10.78 2.20 -27.56
N SER A 184 9.83 2.32 -26.67
CA SER A 184 8.42 2.44 -26.99
C SER A 184 7.71 3.31 -25.92
N ASN A 185 6.47 3.72 -26.21
CA ASN A 185 5.55 4.32 -25.24
C ASN A 185 4.46 3.33 -24.81
N LYS A 186 4.74 2.02 -24.89
CA LYS A 186 3.76 0.97 -24.59
C LYS A 186 3.96 0.40 -23.20
N PHE A 187 2.88 0.34 -22.46
CA PHE A 187 2.76 -0.37 -21.20
C PHE A 187 1.84 -1.57 -21.35
N TYR A 188 2.16 -2.64 -20.65
CA TYR A 188 1.34 -3.84 -20.57
C TYR A 188 0.94 -4.09 -19.12
N SER A 189 -0.37 -4.15 -18.86
CA SER A 189 -0.96 -4.43 -17.55
C SER A 189 -1.62 -5.80 -17.57
N PHE A 190 -1.13 -6.75 -16.78
CA PHE A 190 -1.64 -8.12 -16.67
C PHE A 190 -2.49 -8.27 -15.43
N LEU A 191 -3.72 -8.77 -15.59
CA LEU A 191 -4.63 -9.03 -14.48
C LEU A 191 -4.27 -10.38 -13.83
N VAL A 192 -4.15 -10.38 -12.51
CA VAL A 192 -4.01 -11.56 -11.65
C VAL A 192 -5.29 -11.69 -10.82
N SER A 193 -6.05 -12.75 -11.03
CA SER A 193 -7.33 -12.99 -10.36
C SER A 193 -7.41 -14.41 -9.76
N SER A 194 -8.54 -14.76 -9.19
CA SER A 194 -8.79 -16.13 -8.71
C SER A 194 -8.69 -17.18 -9.83
N ALA A 195 -8.93 -16.80 -11.09
CA ALA A 195 -8.72 -17.65 -12.27
C ALA A 195 -7.23 -17.85 -12.62
N GLY A 196 -6.34 -17.04 -12.03
CA GLY A 196 -4.91 -17.04 -12.30
C GLY A 196 -4.43 -15.80 -13.05
N VAL A 197 -3.31 -15.93 -13.77
CA VAL A 197 -2.70 -14.84 -14.55
C VAL A 197 -3.35 -14.79 -15.93
N ASN A 198 -3.97 -13.64 -16.28
CA ASN A 198 -4.51 -13.42 -17.62
C ASN A 198 -3.34 -13.13 -18.59
N SER A 199 -3.19 -13.96 -19.62
CA SER A 199 -2.13 -13.81 -20.62
C SER A 199 -2.41 -12.71 -21.67
N SER A 200 -3.62 -12.14 -21.69
CA SER A 200 -3.98 -11.05 -22.59
C SER A 200 -3.89 -9.71 -21.83
N PRO A 201 -2.81 -8.93 -21.99
CA PRO A 201 -2.63 -7.69 -21.25
C PRO A 201 -3.52 -6.57 -21.79
N ILE A 202 -3.85 -5.63 -20.91
CA ILE A 202 -4.31 -4.31 -21.33
C ILE A 202 -3.09 -3.52 -21.82
N THR A 203 -3.14 -3.05 -23.06
CA THR A 203 -2.06 -2.25 -23.64
C THR A 203 -2.41 -0.77 -23.60
N SER A 204 -1.51 0.05 -23.10
CA SER A 204 -1.62 1.51 -23.09
C SER A 204 -0.51 2.12 -23.94
N PHE A 205 -0.84 3.17 -24.70
CA PHE A 205 0.09 3.96 -25.50
C PHE A 205 0.08 5.38 -24.93
N THR A 206 1.08 5.72 -24.13
CA THR A 206 1.14 7.02 -23.45
C THR A 206 2.57 7.36 -23.05
N GLY A 207 2.90 8.65 -22.99
CA GLY A 207 4.24 9.11 -22.68
C GLY A 207 5.19 9.07 -23.87
N ARG A 208 6.46 9.12 -23.56
CA ARG A 208 7.54 9.23 -24.55
C ARG A 208 7.93 7.85 -25.08
N SER A 209 8.33 7.86 -26.34
CA SER A 209 9.11 6.76 -26.92
C SER A 209 10.59 7.11 -26.78
N VAL A 210 11.25 6.59 -25.76
CA VAL A 210 12.67 6.83 -25.54
C VAL A 210 13.47 5.84 -26.39
N PHE A 211 14.17 6.35 -27.39
CA PHE A 211 14.98 5.53 -28.29
C PHE A 211 16.43 5.44 -27.81
N PHE A 212 16.92 4.21 -27.62
CA PHE A 212 18.32 3.93 -27.30
C PHE A 212 19.01 3.38 -28.55
N PRO A 213 19.91 4.13 -29.22
CA PRO A 213 20.47 3.78 -30.51
C PRO A 213 21.49 2.62 -30.48
N TYR A 214 21.89 2.16 -29.31
CA TYR A 214 22.84 1.06 -29.15
C TYR A 214 22.26 -0.06 -28.28
N ASN A 215 22.60 -1.30 -28.58
CA ASN A 215 22.22 -2.51 -27.82
C ASN A 215 22.84 -2.58 -26.40
N TYR A 216 23.16 -1.45 -25.80
CA TYR A 216 23.56 -1.38 -24.40
C TYR A 216 22.31 -1.47 -23.52
N ASN A 217 21.74 -2.67 -23.47
CA ASN A 217 20.53 -3.06 -22.75
C ASN A 217 20.69 -3.07 -21.21
N TRP A 218 21.49 -2.19 -20.63
CA TRP A 218 22.01 -2.34 -19.27
C TRP A 218 21.29 -1.43 -18.26
N TRP A 219 20.46 -0.49 -18.73
CA TRP A 219 20.01 0.63 -17.90
C TRP A 219 18.53 0.87 -18.09
N ASN A 220 17.72 0.63 -17.06
CA ASN A 220 16.30 0.55 -17.30
C ASN A 220 15.43 1.42 -16.39
N GLY A 221 15.97 2.18 -15.47
CA GLY A 221 15.19 3.01 -14.55
C GLY A 221 14.32 2.21 -13.59
N ASN A 222 13.33 2.87 -13.02
CA ASN A 222 12.38 2.30 -12.06
C ASN A 222 10.94 2.51 -12.54
N LEU A 223 10.05 1.62 -12.13
CA LEU A 223 8.60 1.71 -12.35
C LEU A 223 7.92 1.50 -11.00
N LYS A 224 7.10 2.46 -10.58
CA LYS A 224 6.36 2.38 -9.32
C LYS A 224 4.90 2.77 -9.51
N ALA A 225 4.01 2.00 -8.91
CA ALA A 225 2.64 2.43 -8.71
C ALA A 225 2.54 3.22 -7.40
N SER A 226 1.69 4.24 -7.35
CA SER A 226 1.35 4.90 -6.10
C SER A 226 0.64 3.93 -5.15
N PRO A 227 0.78 4.09 -3.83
CA PRO A 227 0.14 3.18 -2.88
C PRO A 227 -1.39 3.16 -2.96
N ASP A 228 -2.03 4.28 -3.36
CA ASP A 228 -3.47 4.35 -3.63
C ASP A 228 -3.91 3.68 -4.95
N GLY A 229 -2.93 3.24 -5.76
CA GLY A 229 -3.16 2.56 -7.03
C GLY A 229 -3.72 3.43 -8.15
N THR A 230 -3.62 4.77 -8.06
CA THR A 230 -4.18 5.71 -9.06
C THR A 230 -3.16 6.31 -10.02
N LYS A 231 -1.85 6.19 -9.70
CA LYS A 231 -0.75 6.73 -10.49
C LYS A 231 0.31 5.66 -10.74
N ILE A 232 1.03 5.84 -11.84
CA ILE A 232 2.27 5.10 -12.16
C ILE A 232 3.35 6.14 -12.43
N ALA A 233 4.55 5.90 -11.93
CA ALA A 233 5.71 6.70 -12.26
C ALA A 233 6.82 5.84 -12.86
N SER A 234 7.49 6.37 -13.87
CA SER A 234 8.57 5.68 -14.59
C SER A 234 9.75 6.59 -14.77
N THR A 235 10.94 6.14 -14.32
CA THR A 235 12.19 6.81 -14.65
C THR A 235 12.83 6.20 -15.88
N TYR A 236 13.58 7.02 -16.61
CA TYR A 236 14.30 6.63 -17.81
C TYR A 236 15.77 6.96 -17.61
N HIS A 237 16.63 6.07 -18.12
CA HIS A 237 18.06 6.31 -18.12
C HIS A 237 18.47 6.92 -19.46
N HIS A 238 19.08 8.09 -19.43
CA HIS A 238 19.67 8.71 -20.63
C HIS A 238 21.15 8.34 -20.77
N TYR A 239 21.45 7.60 -21.81
CA TYR A 239 22.82 7.39 -22.26
C TYR A 239 23.01 8.13 -23.58
N TYR A 240 23.43 9.40 -23.58
CA TYR A 240 24.14 10.00 -24.72
C TYR A 240 24.62 11.44 -24.57
N MET A 241 25.72 11.70 -25.26
CA MET A 241 26.53 12.91 -25.28
C MET A 241 25.87 14.15 -25.90
N TYR A 242 24.64 14.08 -26.42
CA TYR A 242 24.08 15.15 -27.27
C TYR A 242 22.57 15.42 -27.04
N SER A 243 21.93 14.87 -26.05
CA SER A 243 20.53 15.21 -25.81
C SER A 243 20.42 16.32 -24.75
N SER A 244 19.77 17.42 -25.12
CA SER A 244 19.34 18.49 -24.21
C SER A 244 18.10 18.09 -23.38
N ASP A 245 17.83 16.80 -23.28
CA ASP A 245 16.64 16.24 -22.67
C ASP A 245 16.81 16.11 -21.16
N SER A 246 16.08 16.89 -20.41
CA SER A 246 16.12 16.97 -18.94
C SER A 246 15.03 16.14 -18.26
N THR A 247 14.24 15.33 -19.01
CA THR A 247 13.18 14.51 -18.42
C THR A 247 13.77 13.38 -17.60
N ALA A 248 13.54 13.43 -16.29
CA ALA A 248 14.02 12.40 -15.36
C ALA A 248 12.98 11.31 -15.12
N CYS A 249 11.69 11.67 -15.14
CA CYS A 249 10.58 10.81 -14.80
C CYS A 249 9.33 11.21 -15.57
N GLU A 250 8.49 10.24 -15.88
CA GLU A 250 7.11 10.48 -16.30
C GLU A 250 6.14 9.94 -15.26
N LEU A 251 5.11 10.73 -14.95
CA LEU A 251 3.98 10.38 -14.10
C LEU A 251 2.75 10.17 -14.97
N TYR A 252 2.02 9.08 -14.73
CA TYR A 252 0.83 8.69 -15.49
C TYR A 252 -0.37 8.53 -14.56
N ASP A 253 -1.56 8.83 -15.06
CA ASP A 253 -2.80 8.39 -14.44
C ASP A 253 -3.00 6.90 -14.72
N PHE A 254 -3.37 6.14 -13.68
CA PHE A 254 -3.67 4.73 -13.78
C PHE A 254 -5.10 4.46 -13.35
N ASN A 255 -5.90 3.93 -14.27
CA ASN A 255 -7.24 3.46 -13.97
C ASN A 255 -7.15 2.01 -13.48
N ASN A 256 -7.16 1.81 -12.16
CA ASN A 256 -7.00 0.50 -11.54
C ASN A 256 -8.23 -0.43 -11.69
N SER A 257 -9.37 0.06 -12.22
CA SER A 257 -10.49 -0.80 -12.59
C SER A 257 -10.34 -1.41 -13.99
N THR A 258 -9.58 -0.75 -14.87
CA THR A 258 -9.41 -1.18 -16.27
C THR A 258 -7.99 -1.57 -16.65
N GLY A 259 -7.00 -1.27 -15.80
CA GLY A 259 -5.57 -1.50 -16.06
C GLY A 259 -4.94 -0.52 -17.07
N LYS A 260 -5.61 0.59 -17.41
CA LYS A 260 -5.16 1.57 -18.40
C LYS A 260 -4.31 2.68 -17.80
N LEU A 261 -3.17 2.98 -18.47
CA LEU A 261 -2.37 4.19 -18.25
C LEU A 261 -2.75 5.28 -19.25
N SER A 262 -2.72 6.54 -18.82
CA SER A 262 -3.02 7.73 -19.63
C SER A 262 -2.37 8.97 -19.06
N ASN A 263 -2.51 10.13 -19.73
CA ASN A 263 -2.17 11.45 -19.22
C ASN A 263 -0.74 11.56 -18.68
N ALA A 264 0.25 11.22 -19.52
CA ALA A 264 1.66 11.32 -19.16
C ALA A 264 2.05 12.78 -18.85
N LYS A 265 2.73 12.96 -17.73
CA LYS A 265 3.27 14.25 -17.27
C LYS A 265 4.77 14.10 -17.05
N GLU A 266 5.56 14.92 -17.75
CA GLU A 266 7.02 14.89 -17.64
C GLU A 266 7.50 15.68 -16.41
N LEU A 267 8.37 15.06 -15.62
CA LEU A 267 9.03 15.68 -14.47
C LEU A 267 10.51 15.90 -14.78
N TYR A 268 11.01 17.11 -14.52
CA TYR A 268 12.36 17.54 -14.89
C TYR A 268 13.24 17.69 -13.65
N LEU A 269 14.50 17.19 -13.79
CA LEU A 269 15.59 17.53 -12.89
C LEU A 269 16.56 18.48 -13.63
N ASP A 270 16.93 19.58 -13.00
CA ASP A 270 17.88 20.54 -13.58
C ASP A 270 19.29 19.96 -13.52
N ASN A 271 20.06 20.02 -14.60
CA ASN A 271 21.50 19.73 -14.68
C ASN A 271 21.96 18.48 -15.41
N PHE A 272 21.31 18.06 -16.48
CA PHE A 272 21.91 17.08 -17.39
C PHE A 272 22.99 17.67 -18.33
N ASN A 273 23.90 18.47 -17.80
CA ASN A 273 24.94 19.13 -18.60
C ASN A 273 26.28 18.37 -18.69
N TYR A 274 26.35 17.05 -18.43
CA TYR A 274 27.64 16.35 -18.46
C TYR A 274 27.69 15.07 -19.25
N TYR A 275 28.77 14.92 -19.97
CA TYR A 275 29.16 14.09 -21.08
C TYR A 275 29.24 12.57 -20.84
N TRP A 276 29.05 11.98 -19.73
CA TRP A 276 29.29 10.55 -19.50
C TRP A 276 28.43 10.01 -18.37
N TYR A 277 27.50 9.10 -18.68
CA TYR A 277 26.75 8.24 -17.73
C TYR A 277 25.88 8.96 -16.70
N THR A 278 24.61 9.14 -16.99
CA THR A 278 23.61 9.44 -15.97
C THR A 278 23.06 8.14 -15.39
N SER A 279 23.09 8.00 -14.07
CA SER A 279 22.53 6.82 -13.42
C SER A 279 21.00 6.86 -13.41
N SER A 280 20.38 5.69 -13.39
CA SER A 280 18.93 5.57 -13.24
C SER A 280 18.48 6.27 -11.95
N ALA A 281 17.61 7.27 -12.06
CA ALA A 281 16.98 7.88 -10.91
C ALA A 281 16.14 6.83 -10.16
N ALA A 282 16.39 6.65 -8.86
CA ALA A 282 15.46 5.92 -8.03
C ALA A 282 14.20 6.76 -7.82
N ILE A 283 13.08 6.09 -7.68
CA ILE A 283 11.77 6.72 -7.53
C ILE A 283 10.95 5.99 -6.48
N GLU A 284 10.20 6.75 -5.66
CA GLU A 284 9.21 6.19 -4.75
C GLU A 284 8.14 7.22 -4.42
N PHE A 285 6.92 6.76 -4.18
CA PHE A 285 5.82 7.59 -3.69
C PHE A 285 5.80 7.66 -2.16
N SER A 286 5.26 8.78 -1.63
CA SER A 286 4.87 8.85 -0.23
C SER A 286 3.76 7.85 0.10
N PRO A 287 3.59 7.43 1.37
CA PRO A 287 2.57 6.46 1.78
C PRO A 287 1.13 6.84 1.38
N ASP A 288 0.81 8.13 1.37
CA ASP A 288 -0.49 8.68 0.96
C ASP A 288 -0.60 8.94 -0.55
N GLY A 289 0.49 8.74 -1.33
CA GLY A 289 0.54 9.01 -2.76
C GLY A 289 0.61 10.48 -3.15
N SER A 290 0.65 11.41 -2.20
CA SER A 290 0.63 12.86 -2.48
C SER A 290 1.95 13.40 -3.02
N LYS A 291 3.07 12.73 -2.72
CA LYS A 291 4.41 13.14 -3.11
C LYS A 291 5.16 12.05 -3.84
N ILE A 292 6.11 12.46 -4.66
CA ILE A 292 7.04 11.56 -5.33
C ILE A 292 8.47 12.01 -5.07
N TYR A 293 9.35 11.07 -4.79
CA TYR A 293 10.76 11.28 -4.53
C TYR A 293 11.60 10.70 -5.66
N LEU A 294 12.59 11.48 -6.09
CA LEU A 294 13.54 11.10 -7.13
C LEU A 294 14.97 11.34 -6.65
N THR A 295 15.88 10.44 -7.00
CA THR A 295 17.32 10.68 -6.81
C THR A 295 17.95 11.20 -8.10
N ASP A 296 18.93 12.10 -7.97
CA ASP A 296 19.72 12.63 -9.07
C ASP A 296 21.21 12.62 -8.72
N HIS A 297 22.05 12.43 -9.74
CA HIS A 297 23.49 12.57 -9.62
C HIS A 297 23.95 13.91 -10.18
N PRO A 298 24.43 14.84 -9.34
CA PRO A 298 24.72 16.20 -9.77
C PRO A 298 25.90 16.34 -10.75
N SER A 299 26.85 15.41 -10.80
CA SER A 299 27.89 15.38 -11.84
C SER A 299 28.82 14.15 -11.76
N TYR A 300 29.54 13.87 -12.87
CA TYR A 300 30.61 12.87 -12.95
C TYR A 300 31.70 13.01 -11.90
N TRP A 301 32.08 14.27 -11.59
CA TRP A 301 33.19 14.57 -10.67
C TRP A 301 32.82 14.47 -9.21
N VAL A 302 31.52 14.44 -8.89
CA VAL A 302 30.98 14.29 -7.53
C VAL A 302 30.35 12.90 -7.39
N ALA A 303 31.08 11.87 -7.82
CA ALA A 303 30.63 10.48 -7.90
C ALA A 303 30.24 9.85 -6.52
N TYR A 304 30.42 10.58 -5.43
CA TYR A 304 30.22 10.06 -4.07
C TYR A 304 28.89 10.48 -3.43
N GLN A 305 28.05 11.23 -4.15
CA GLN A 305 26.79 11.70 -3.60
C GLN A 305 25.68 11.66 -4.65
N PHE A 306 24.44 11.62 -4.20
CA PHE A 306 23.25 11.88 -4.98
C PHE A 306 22.31 12.82 -4.22
N ASP A 307 21.59 13.64 -4.97
CA ASP A 307 20.58 14.52 -4.44
C ASP A 307 19.22 13.83 -4.44
N ILE A 308 18.36 14.18 -3.49
CA ILE A 308 17.00 13.69 -3.37
C ILE A 308 16.07 14.88 -3.58
N TYR A 309 15.18 14.74 -4.56
CA TYR A 309 14.16 15.73 -4.90
C TYR A 309 12.77 15.20 -4.57
N GLN A 310 11.89 16.11 -4.16
CA GLN A 310 10.49 15.88 -3.90
C GLN A 310 9.62 16.69 -4.86
N PHE A 311 8.47 16.14 -5.28
CA PHE A 311 7.45 16.80 -6.06
C PHE A 311 6.07 16.54 -5.46
N GLU A 312 5.14 17.51 -5.57
CA GLU A 312 3.73 17.36 -5.18
C GLU A 312 2.93 16.77 -6.35
N VAL A 313 2.49 15.53 -6.24
CA VAL A 313 1.85 14.76 -7.33
C VAL A 313 0.53 15.38 -7.78
N ASN A 314 -0.20 16.00 -6.87
CA ASN A 314 -1.55 16.53 -7.08
C ASN A 314 -1.59 18.04 -7.38
N ALA A 315 -0.45 18.67 -7.68
CA ALA A 315 -0.38 20.11 -7.91
C ALA A 315 -1.08 20.60 -9.20
N GLY A 316 -1.49 19.69 -10.10
CA GLY A 316 -2.24 20.03 -11.29
C GLY A 316 -1.58 19.57 -12.60
N THR A 317 -1.24 20.50 -13.47
CA THR A 317 -0.55 20.22 -14.76
C THR A 317 0.88 19.74 -14.54
N ALA A 318 1.54 19.24 -15.59
CA ALA A 318 2.97 18.87 -15.51
C ALA A 318 3.83 20.08 -15.06
N GLN A 319 3.52 21.29 -15.53
CA GLN A 319 4.24 22.51 -15.13
C GLN A 319 4.00 22.83 -13.64
N ASP A 320 2.76 22.68 -13.15
CA ASP A 320 2.45 22.94 -11.74
C ASP A 320 3.22 21.96 -10.84
N ILE A 321 3.27 20.67 -11.19
CA ILE A 321 4.05 19.67 -10.47
C ILE A 321 5.54 20.02 -10.48
N ASN A 322 6.11 20.37 -11.65
CA ASN A 322 7.51 20.76 -11.76
C ASN A 322 7.85 22.03 -10.94
N ASN A 323 6.91 22.97 -10.79
CA ASN A 323 7.09 24.17 -9.97
C ASN A 323 7.17 23.83 -8.46
N THR A 324 6.71 22.64 -8.03
CA THR A 324 6.84 22.20 -6.64
C THR A 324 8.16 21.50 -6.34
N LYS A 325 9.01 21.30 -7.36
CA LYS A 325 10.29 20.60 -7.19
C LYS A 325 11.13 21.23 -6.08
N GLU A 326 11.52 20.40 -5.11
CA GLU A 326 12.35 20.82 -3.98
C GLU A 326 13.45 19.79 -3.71
N LYS A 327 14.69 20.26 -3.57
CA LYS A 327 15.79 19.42 -3.10
C LYS A 327 15.69 19.27 -1.59
N VAL A 328 15.41 18.06 -1.13
CA VAL A 328 15.18 17.79 0.30
C VAL A 328 16.41 17.25 1.03
N ALA A 329 17.34 16.62 0.31
CA ALA A 329 18.55 16.08 0.92
C ALA A 329 19.66 15.79 -0.11
N THR A 330 20.87 15.54 0.43
CA THR A 330 21.98 14.92 -0.30
C THR A 330 22.46 13.71 0.51
N SER A 331 22.58 12.56 -0.13
CA SER A 331 23.13 11.33 0.47
C SER A 331 24.52 11.04 -0.07
N TYR A 332 25.41 10.52 0.78
CA TYR A 332 26.79 10.20 0.43
C TYR A 332 26.98 8.71 0.18
N LYS A 333 27.54 8.33 -0.99
CA LYS A 333 27.73 6.94 -1.45
C LYS A 333 28.88 6.18 -0.81
N GLY A 334 29.78 6.83 -0.08
CA GLY A 334 31.06 6.26 0.33
C GLY A 334 32.09 6.21 -0.82
N ASN A 335 33.24 5.53 -0.61
CA ASN A 335 34.45 5.61 -1.46
C ASN A 335 34.44 4.78 -2.75
N TYR A 336 33.30 4.47 -3.39
CA TYR A 336 33.25 3.62 -4.57
C TYR A 336 32.83 4.38 -5.85
N TRP A 337 33.58 4.19 -6.91
CA TRP A 337 33.44 4.80 -8.24
C TRP A 337 32.25 4.30 -9.07
N TYR A 338 31.25 3.63 -8.47
CA TYR A 338 30.13 3.07 -9.21
C TYR A 338 28.93 4.04 -9.27
N TRP A 339 28.39 4.18 -10.45
CA TRP A 339 27.48 5.16 -11.02
C TRP A 339 26.02 5.06 -10.57
N TYR A 340 25.70 4.39 -9.46
CA TYR A 340 24.31 4.03 -9.16
C TYR A 340 23.77 4.79 -7.97
N SER A 341 22.63 5.52 -8.22
CA SER A 341 21.72 5.92 -7.15
C SER A 341 21.08 4.66 -6.58
N GLY A 342 21.00 4.55 -5.27
CA GLY A 342 20.34 3.42 -4.63
C GLY A 342 18.86 3.34 -5.02
N ALA A 343 18.27 2.13 -4.93
CA ALA A 343 16.83 1.97 -5.02
C ALA A 343 16.14 2.65 -3.83
N MET A 344 14.92 3.12 -4.04
CA MET A 344 14.00 3.56 -3.01
C MET A 344 12.90 2.54 -2.83
N GLN A 345 12.46 2.33 -1.60
CA GLN A 345 11.34 1.46 -1.29
C GLN A 345 10.59 1.95 -0.06
N LEU A 346 9.29 2.17 -0.23
CA LEU A 346 8.35 2.42 0.87
C LEU A 346 8.20 1.15 1.72
N ALA A 347 8.18 1.30 3.05
CA ALA A 347 8.05 0.22 4.00
C ALA A 347 6.73 0.28 4.78
N SER A 348 6.43 -0.81 5.47
CA SER A 348 5.20 -0.94 6.27
C SER A 348 5.14 -0.01 7.49
N ASP A 349 6.26 0.58 7.91
CA ASP A 349 6.31 1.63 8.94
C ASP A 349 5.99 3.04 8.38
N GLY A 350 5.72 3.16 7.06
CA GLY A 350 5.39 4.42 6.39
C GLY A 350 6.60 5.27 6.04
N LYS A 351 7.81 4.74 6.12
CA LYS A 351 9.05 5.43 5.75
C LYS A 351 9.54 4.94 4.40
N ILE A 352 10.29 5.78 3.68
CA ILE A 352 10.99 5.39 2.46
C ILE A 352 12.44 5.12 2.79
N TYR A 353 12.88 3.87 2.54
CA TYR A 353 14.29 3.49 2.69
C TYR A 353 15.03 3.60 1.38
N ILE A 354 16.29 4.01 1.47
CA ILE A 354 17.17 4.23 0.32
C ILE A 354 18.44 3.44 0.56
N ASN A 355 18.73 2.50 -0.32
CA ASN A 355 19.98 1.77 -0.24
C ASN A 355 21.12 2.55 -0.90
N ARG A 356 22.34 2.16 -0.59
CA ARG A 356 23.59 2.64 -1.20
C ARG A 356 24.42 1.45 -1.61
N TYR A 357 25.07 1.56 -2.75
CA TYR A 357 25.93 0.47 -3.23
C TYR A 357 27.01 0.11 -2.21
N ASN A 358 27.10 -1.18 -1.86
CA ASN A 358 28.07 -1.76 -0.95
C ASN A 358 28.13 -1.06 0.43
N SER A 359 27.00 -0.58 0.92
CA SER A 359 26.87 0.07 2.23
C SER A 359 26.35 -0.89 3.28
N SER A 360 26.89 -0.80 4.50
CA SER A 360 26.37 -1.49 5.69
C SER A 360 25.23 -0.74 6.39
N TYR A 361 24.71 0.32 5.77
CA TYR A 361 23.59 1.12 6.24
C TYR A 361 22.63 1.40 5.09
N VAL A 362 21.36 1.62 5.41
CA VAL A 362 20.35 2.23 4.53
C VAL A 362 19.95 3.59 5.10
N ALA A 363 19.73 4.55 4.20
CA ALA A 363 19.15 5.85 4.55
C ALA A 363 17.63 5.75 4.65
N ALA A 364 16.98 6.75 5.27
CA ALA A 364 15.54 6.83 5.38
C ALA A 364 15.00 8.26 5.18
N ILE A 365 13.84 8.37 4.58
CA ILE A 365 12.94 9.53 4.66
C ILE A 365 11.90 9.16 5.70
N ASN A 366 11.99 9.77 6.90
CA ASN A 366 11.22 9.37 8.06
C ASN A 366 9.76 9.87 8.06
N ALA A 367 9.48 10.98 7.36
CA ALA A 367 8.15 11.58 7.25
C ALA A 367 7.83 11.94 5.79
N PRO A 368 7.67 10.94 4.88
CA PRO A 368 7.62 11.20 3.43
C PRO A 368 6.36 11.93 2.95
N ASN A 369 5.31 12.04 3.75
CA ASN A 369 4.15 12.87 3.45
C ASN A 369 4.41 14.37 3.70
N GLN A 370 5.48 14.73 4.43
CA GLN A 370 5.82 16.12 4.73
C GLN A 370 6.56 16.80 3.59
N LYS A 371 6.33 18.10 3.41
CA LYS A 371 6.93 18.92 2.36
C LYS A 371 8.38 19.27 2.70
N GLY A 372 9.22 19.31 1.68
CA GLY A 372 10.58 19.80 1.75
C GLY A 372 11.43 19.09 2.79
N ILE A 373 12.26 19.84 3.51
CA ILE A 373 13.13 19.29 4.56
C ILE A 373 12.35 18.69 5.74
N GLY A 374 11.05 19.01 5.86
CA GLY A 374 10.12 18.39 6.81
C GLY A 374 9.99 16.88 6.64
N CYS A 375 10.36 16.34 5.46
CA CYS A 375 10.35 14.89 5.21
C CYS A 375 11.35 14.09 6.07
N CYS A 376 12.24 14.75 6.83
CA CYS A 376 13.18 14.15 7.78
C CYS A 376 14.09 13.08 7.17
N PHE A 377 14.91 13.46 6.23
CA PHE A 377 15.93 12.57 5.70
C PHE A 377 17.01 12.26 6.75
N GLU A 378 17.40 10.98 6.84
CA GLU A 378 18.47 10.47 7.68
C GLU A 378 19.39 9.57 6.85
N ASP A 379 20.66 9.98 6.69
CA ASP A 379 21.60 9.32 5.76
C ASP A 379 22.07 7.93 6.20
N SER A 380 22.04 7.60 7.48
CA SER A 380 22.48 6.31 8.04
C SER A 380 21.48 5.79 9.07
N ALA A 381 20.22 5.71 8.66
CA ALA A 381 19.08 5.44 9.53
C ALA A 381 19.09 4.01 10.12
N VAL A 382 19.50 2.99 9.34
CA VAL A 382 19.47 1.60 9.79
C VAL A 382 20.75 0.87 9.41
N GLY A 383 21.44 0.31 10.40
CA GLY A 383 22.59 -0.57 10.19
C GLY A 383 22.15 -1.97 9.76
N LEU A 384 22.94 -2.63 8.92
CA LEU A 384 22.65 -3.95 8.35
C LEU A 384 23.40 -5.10 9.06
N ALA A 385 23.79 -4.92 10.31
CA ALA A 385 24.49 -5.92 11.15
C ALA A 385 25.70 -6.58 10.45
N GLY A 386 26.52 -5.77 9.76
CA GLY A 386 27.71 -6.23 9.04
C GLY A 386 27.44 -6.85 7.66
N LYS A 387 26.20 -6.81 7.17
CA LYS A 387 25.84 -7.15 5.79
C LYS A 387 25.79 -5.90 4.94
N ASN A 388 25.77 -6.04 3.61
CA ASN A 388 25.80 -4.90 2.70
C ASN A 388 24.59 -4.89 1.76
N SER A 389 24.05 -3.69 1.53
CA SER A 389 23.12 -3.43 0.45
C SER A 389 23.86 -3.37 -0.90
N TYR A 390 23.11 -3.57 -2.00
CA TYR A 390 23.57 -3.34 -3.35
C TYR A 390 22.60 -2.39 -4.09
N ASN A 391 22.24 -2.66 -5.36
CA ASN A 391 21.48 -1.72 -6.19
C ASN A 391 19.96 -1.86 -6.07
N GLY A 392 19.44 -2.87 -5.38
CA GLY A 392 18.01 -3.13 -5.25
C GLY A 392 17.54 -3.25 -3.81
N LEU A 393 16.29 -2.91 -3.59
CA LEU A 393 15.47 -3.20 -2.42
C LEU A 393 14.30 -4.11 -2.84
N PRO A 394 13.68 -4.86 -1.92
CA PRO A 394 12.59 -5.77 -2.28
C PRO A 394 11.40 -5.04 -2.87
N LEU A 395 10.86 -5.53 -3.98
CA LEU A 395 9.59 -5.04 -4.53
C LEU A 395 8.40 -5.73 -3.89
N PHE A 396 7.35 -4.94 -3.68
CA PHE A 396 6.07 -5.39 -3.15
C PHE A 396 4.90 -4.89 -4.02
N VAL A 397 3.73 -5.47 -3.83
CA VAL A 397 2.47 -4.88 -4.29
C VAL A 397 2.29 -3.55 -3.56
N THR A 398 2.37 -2.44 -4.27
CA THR A 398 2.50 -1.10 -3.68
C THR A 398 1.29 -0.68 -2.86
N SER A 399 0.09 -1.11 -3.25
CA SER A 399 -1.15 -0.81 -2.53
C SER A 399 -1.22 -1.37 -1.10
N TRP A 400 -0.40 -2.37 -0.75
CA TRP A 400 -0.28 -2.84 0.63
C TRP A 400 0.43 -1.84 1.56
N LEU A 401 1.09 -0.85 0.97
CA LEU A 401 1.88 0.17 1.67
C LEU A 401 1.13 1.51 1.76
N TYR A 402 -0.12 1.56 1.25
CA TYR A 402 -0.95 2.76 1.40
C TYR A 402 -1.22 3.04 2.87
N LYS A 403 -0.96 4.27 3.28
CA LYS A 403 -1.33 4.77 4.60
C LYS A 403 -1.91 6.16 4.46
N ARG A 404 -3.02 6.38 5.12
CA ARG A 404 -3.54 7.72 5.33
C ARG A 404 -2.56 8.53 6.18
N VAL A 405 -2.64 9.84 6.13
CA VAL A 405 -1.86 10.72 7.01
C VAL A 405 -2.36 10.61 8.44
N PHE A 406 -3.67 10.42 8.59
CA PHE A 406 -4.30 10.11 9.87
C PHE A 406 -5.38 9.04 9.70
N GLU A 407 -5.59 8.29 10.75
CA GLU A 407 -6.63 7.25 10.84
C GLU A 407 -7.77 7.75 11.71
N PHE A 408 -8.95 7.25 11.44
CA PHE A 408 -10.19 7.53 12.16
C PHE A 408 -11.18 6.39 11.92
N ASP A 409 -12.16 6.26 12.81
CA ASP A 409 -13.29 5.37 12.66
C ASP A 409 -14.53 6.16 12.23
N ASP A 410 -15.34 5.60 11.31
CA ASP A 410 -16.69 6.08 11.08
C ASP A 410 -17.50 5.88 12.38
N VAL A 411 -18.25 6.89 12.79
CA VAL A 411 -18.96 6.89 14.06
C VAL A 411 -20.45 7.13 13.90
N CYS A 412 -21.20 6.80 14.93
CA CYS A 412 -22.59 7.16 15.05
C CYS A 412 -22.72 8.52 15.74
N VAL A 413 -23.81 9.25 15.47
CA VAL A 413 -24.13 10.47 16.22
C VAL A 413 -24.19 10.15 17.72
N ASN A 414 -23.64 11.03 18.54
CA ASN A 414 -23.40 10.87 19.98
C ASN A 414 -22.22 9.97 20.38
N ASP A 415 -21.50 9.36 19.42
CA ASP A 415 -20.23 8.71 19.70
C ASP A 415 -19.06 9.65 19.37
N SER A 416 -17.98 9.58 20.15
CA SER A 416 -16.75 10.33 19.86
C SER A 416 -15.93 9.64 18.80
N ALA A 417 -15.59 10.35 17.73
CA ALA A 417 -14.57 9.92 16.76
C ALA A 417 -13.17 10.16 17.32
N HIS A 418 -12.29 9.16 17.22
CA HIS A 418 -10.90 9.27 17.64
C HIS A 418 -9.99 9.36 16.42
N PHE A 419 -9.04 10.30 16.47
CA PHE A 419 -8.11 10.56 15.38
C PHE A 419 -6.69 10.23 15.81
N THR A 420 -5.93 9.56 14.94
CA THR A 420 -4.54 9.18 15.20
C THR A 420 -3.69 9.52 14.00
N ILE A 421 -2.62 10.29 14.21
CA ILE A 421 -1.63 10.59 13.14
C ILE A 421 -0.76 9.36 12.92
N VAL A 422 -0.65 8.92 11.66
CA VAL A 422 0.06 7.67 11.32
C VAL A 422 1.58 7.77 11.50
N ASN A 423 2.16 8.96 11.44
CA ASN A 423 3.60 9.16 11.64
C ASN A 423 3.86 10.50 12.34
N GLU A 424 3.83 10.48 13.66
CA GLU A 424 4.03 11.66 14.51
C GLU A 424 5.51 12.07 14.63
N SER A 425 6.43 11.11 14.42
CA SER A 425 7.86 11.34 14.64
C SER A 425 8.36 12.44 13.73
N CYS A 426 8.76 13.55 14.32
CA CYS A 426 9.27 14.71 13.59
C CYS A 426 8.33 15.89 13.40
N LEU A 427 7.09 15.88 13.88
CA LEU A 427 6.19 17.03 13.82
C LEU A 427 6.48 18.03 14.95
N ASP A 428 6.46 19.32 14.64
CA ASP A 428 6.60 20.38 15.64
C ASP A 428 5.26 20.70 16.32
N SER A 429 4.17 20.75 15.52
CA SER A 429 2.80 20.96 15.97
C SER A 429 1.80 20.52 14.92
N VAL A 430 0.54 20.44 15.31
CA VAL A 430 -0.59 20.06 14.48
C VAL A 430 -1.78 21.00 14.70
N TYR A 431 -2.66 21.07 13.69
CA TYR A 431 -3.91 21.78 13.75
C TYR A 431 -4.98 20.98 13.01
N TRP A 432 -6.04 20.62 13.74
CA TRP A 432 -7.20 19.93 13.22
C TRP A 432 -8.35 20.91 13.01
N ASN A 433 -9.08 20.73 11.91
CA ASN A 433 -10.38 21.32 11.68
C ASN A 433 -11.35 20.17 11.34
N PHE A 434 -12.37 19.98 12.16
CA PHE A 434 -13.34 18.88 12.05
C PHE A 434 -14.48 19.19 11.08
N ASP A 435 -14.50 20.37 10.45
CA ASP A 435 -15.58 20.83 9.56
C ASP A 435 -16.96 20.83 10.23
N ASP A 436 -16.98 20.99 11.56
CA ASP A 436 -18.20 21.00 12.39
C ASP A 436 -18.36 22.31 13.15
N PRO A 437 -18.78 23.39 12.47
CA PRO A 437 -18.89 24.72 13.10
C PRO A 437 -19.92 24.76 14.22
N ASN A 438 -20.88 23.82 14.29
CA ASN A 438 -21.90 23.76 15.31
C ASN A 438 -21.37 23.22 16.65
N SER A 439 -20.21 22.55 16.67
CA SER A 439 -19.52 22.14 17.89
C SER A 439 -18.81 23.32 18.60
N GLY A 440 -18.82 24.52 18.01
CA GLY A 440 -18.26 25.72 18.61
C GLY A 440 -16.74 25.69 18.75
N VAL A 441 -16.21 25.80 19.96
CA VAL A 441 -14.76 25.80 20.23
C VAL A 441 -14.13 24.44 19.96
N ASP A 442 -14.91 23.37 20.02
CA ASP A 442 -14.44 22.00 19.78
C ASP A 442 -14.35 21.65 18.29
N SER A 443 -14.73 22.60 17.38
CA SER A 443 -14.58 22.44 15.92
C SER A 443 -13.13 22.33 15.45
N ILE A 444 -12.17 22.63 16.32
CA ILE A 444 -10.72 22.58 16.05
C ILE A 444 -9.99 21.91 17.22
N SER A 445 -8.77 21.38 16.95
CA SER A 445 -7.87 20.88 17.99
C SER A 445 -6.41 21.07 17.60
N THR A 446 -5.53 21.13 18.60
CA THR A 446 -4.07 21.11 18.44
C THR A 446 -3.42 19.87 19.08
N ASP A 447 -4.22 18.94 19.56
CA ASP A 447 -3.75 17.68 20.14
C ASP A 447 -3.27 16.72 19.05
N PHE A 448 -2.24 15.92 19.32
CA PHE A 448 -1.73 14.94 18.37
C PHE A 448 -2.68 13.75 18.16
N ALA A 449 -3.52 13.46 19.14
CA ALA A 449 -4.52 12.38 19.06
C ALA A 449 -5.87 12.86 19.64
N PRO A 450 -6.59 13.78 18.96
CA PRO A 450 -7.84 14.31 19.46
C PRO A 450 -8.98 13.32 19.37
N ALA A 451 -10.02 13.56 20.17
CA ALA A 451 -11.35 13.01 20.00
C ALA A 451 -12.33 14.14 19.69
N HIS A 452 -13.29 13.90 18.81
CA HIS A 452 -14.32 14.88 18.46
C HIS A 452 -15.71 14.25 18.48
N LEU A 453 -16.66 14.96 19.09
CA LEU A 453 -18.08 14.61 19.10
C LEU A 453 -18.81 15.49 18.08
N PHE A 454 -19.18 14.90 16.94
CA PHE A 454 -19.86 15.63 15.88
C PHE A 454 -21.27 16.07 16.30
N SER A 455 -21.64 17.30 15.94
CA SER A 455 -22.91 17.93 16.33
C SER A 455 -24.14 17.31 15.69
N SER A 456 -24.00 16.61 14.58
CA SER A 456 -25.08 15.92 13.85
C SER A 456 -24.54 14.80 12.96
N SER A 457 -25.45 13.96 12.45
CA SER A 457 -25.12 13.04 11.36
C SER A 457 -24.84 13.81 10.06
N GLY A 458 -23.96 13.28 9.23
CA GLY A 458 -23.56 13.92 7.98
C GLY A 458 -22.19 13.45 7.47
N ILE A 459 -21.71 14.13 6.44
CA ILE A 459 -20.34 13.96 5.90
C ILE A 459 -19.57 15.22 6.26
N TYR A 460 -18.41 15.04 6.89
CA TYR A 460 -17.51 16.11 7.32
C TYR A 460 -16.17 15.97 6.63
N ASP A 461 -15.62 17.05 6.07
CA ASP A 461 -14.27 17.08 5.46
C ASP A 461 -13.23 17.47 6.52
N VAL A 462 -12.88 16.49 7.35
CA VAL A 462 -11.92 16.71 8.45
C VAL A 462 -10.52 16.90 7.89
N SER A 463 -9.88 18.01 8.24
CA SER A 463 -8.53 18.36 7.83
C SER A 463 -7.54 18.39 8.98
N LEU A 464 -6.34 17.89 8.70
CA LEU A 464 -5.15 17.97 9.54
C LEU A 464 -4.10 18.82 8.85
N THR A 465 -3.67 19.90 9.48
CA THR A 465 -2.48 20.66 9.10
C THR A 465 -1.35 20.29 10.05
N THR A 466 -0.25 19.80 9.51
CA THR A 466 0.97 19.45 10.24
C THR A 466 2.04 20.50 10.00
N TYR A 467 2.78 20.86 11.02
CA TYR A 467 3.86 21.85 10.98
C TYR A 467 5.19 21.19 11.30
N ARG A 468 6.21 21.51 10.51
CA ARG A 468 7.57 21.05 10.74
C ARG A 468 8.62 22.00 10.15
N MET A 469 9.60 22.41 10.97
CA MET A 469 10.72 23.27 10.56
C MET A 469 10.29 24.45 9.69
N GLY A 470 9.12 25.06 10.01
CA GLY A 470 8.55 26.18 9.29
C GLY A 470 7.80 25.80 7.99
N THR A 471 7.68 24.52 7.66
CA THR A 471 6.83 24.04 6.56
C THR A 471 5.49 23.56 7.10
N GLU A 472 4.43 23.72 6.31
CA GLU A 472 3.10 23.22 6.62
C GLU A 472 2.61 22.26 5.53
N ASN A 473 1.83 21.27 5.91
CA ASN A 473 1.17 20.35 4.99
C ASN A 473 -0.23 20.05 5.51
N THR A 474 -1.25 20.28 4.66
CA THR A 474 -2.65 20.03 5.00
C THR A 474 -3.18 18.86 4.19
N THR A 475 -3.88 17.95 4.86
CA THR A 475 -4.55 16.80 4.24
C THR A 475 -5.94 16.67 4.83
N SER A 476 -6.96 16.39 4.00
CA SER A 476 -8.32 16.15 4.47
C SER A 476 -8.86 14.79 4.02
N TYR A 477 -9.83 14.28 4.79
CA TYR A 477 -10.60 13.08 4.47
C TYR A 477 -12.06 13.27 4.86
N GLU A 478 -12.96 12.76 4.01
CA GLU A 478 -14.38 12.70 4.33
C GLU A 478 -14.64 11.63 5.39
N ILE A 479 -15.36 12.02 6.44
CA ILE A 479 -15.78 11.17 7.56
C ILE A 479 -17.29 11.10 7.59
N ASN A 480 -17.84 9.89 7.69
CA ASN A 480 -19.28 9.70 7.79
C ASN A 480 -19.68 9.57 9.27
N VAL A 481 -20.56 10.44 9.70
CA VAL A 481 -21.27 10.35 10.98
C VAL A 481 -22.68 9.86 10.71
N PHE A 482 -23.00 8.69 11.23
CA PHE A 482 -24.26 8.00 10.91
C PHE A 482 -25.36 8.34 11.92
N ASP A 483 -26.61 8.41 11.42
CA ASP A 483 -27.79 8.51 12.28
C ASP A 483 -27.93 7.26 13.14
N ASN A 484 -28.43 7.45 14.37
CA ASN A 484 -29.01 6.36 15.14
C ASN A 484 -30.44 6.06 14.65
N PRO A 485 -30.92 4.81 14.78
CA PRO A 485 -32.36 4.56 14.70
C PRO A 485 -33.13 5.41 15.74
N GLU A 486 -34.34 5.78 15.42
CA GLU A 486 -35.28 6.36 16.36
C GLU A 486 -36.25 5.25 16.77
N VAL A 487 -36.08 4.74 18.01
CA VAL A 487 -36.88 3.61 18.51
C VAL A 487 -38.25 4.13 18.96
N SER A 488 -39.30 3.44 18.52
CA SER A 488 -40.69 3.72 18.96
C SER A 488 -41.40 2.42 19.28
N LEU A 489 -41.51 2.13 20.56
CA LEU A 489 -42.15 0.96 21.13
C LEU A 489 -43.52 1.36 21.71
N PHE A 490 -44.55 0.57 21.35
CA PHE A 490 -45.92 0.71 21.90
C PHE A 490 -46.37 -0.64 22.46
N VAL A 491 -47.13 -0.64 23.52
CA VAL A 491 -47.81 -1.78 24.12
C VAL A 491 -49.31 -1.52 24.16
N ASP A 492 -50.11 -2.50 23.84
CA ASP A 492 -51.59 -2.40 23.78
C ASP A 492 -52.22 -2.16 25.15
N ASP A 493 -51.71 -2.72 26.21
CA ASP A 493 -52.14 -2.54 27.60
C ASP A 493 -50.94 -2.62 28.55
N THR A 494 -50.84 -1.74 29.48
CA THR A 494 -49.75 -1.68 30.47
C THR A 494 -50.05 -2.48 31.73
N THR A 495 -51.27 -3.00 31.89
CA THR A 495 -51.69 -3.74 33.10
C THR A 495 -52.72 -4.82 32.75
N GLN A 496 -52.39 -6.06 33.00
CA GLN A 496 -53.30 -7.20 32.78
C GLN A 496 -53.37 -8.06 34.04
N CYS A 497 -54.49 -8.81 34.16
CA CYS A 497 -54.60 -9.80 35.21
C CYS A 497 -53.59 -10.93 34.97
N TYR A 498 -53.08 -11.57 36.02
CA TYR A 498 -52.13 -12.66 35.94
C TYR A 498 -52.64 -13.84 35.07
N THR A 499 -53.92 -14.22 35.27
CA THR A 499 -54.52 -15.32 34.51
C THR A 499 -54.76 -14.86 33.06
N ASP A 500 -54.24 -15.64 32.10
CA ASP A 500 -54.41 -15.43 30.66
C ASP A 500 -53.91 -14.07 30.17
N ASN A 501 -52.84 -13.51 30.81
CA ASN A 501 -52.21 -12.27 30.32
C ASN A 501 -51.60 -12.49 28.94
N HIS A 502 -51.74 -11.47 28.08
CA HIS A 502 -51.23 -11.45 26.72
C HIS A 502 -50.98 -10.00 26.29
N PHE A 503 -49.74 -9.57 26.42
CA PHE A 503 -49.34 -8.24 26.02
C PHE A 503 -48.90 -8.24 24.56
N VAL A 504 -49.38 -7.30 23.76
CA VAL A 504 -48.98 -7.09 22.36
C VAL A 504 -48.11 -5.85 22.28
N PHE A 505 -46.91 -6.05 21.79
CA PHE A 505 -45.91 -4.99 21.59
C PHE A 505 -45.78 -4.71 20.09
N SER A 506 -45.87 -3.41 19.73
CA SER A 506 -45.72 -2.95 18.35
C SER A 506 -44.54 -2.00 18.23
N ASP A 507 -43.76 -2.19 17.21
CA ASP A 507 -42.60 -1.37 16.90
C ASP A 507 -42.82 -0.55 15.62
N SER A 508 -42.67 0.77 15.75
CA SER A 508 -42.67 1.71 14.64
C SER A 508 -41.37 2.49 14.52
N SER A 509 -40.26 1.87 14.95
CA SER A 509 -38.93 2.47 14.83
C SER A 509 -38.54 2.82 13.41
N THR A 510 -37.96 3.99 13.24
CA THR A 510 -37.54 4.56 11.96
C THR A 510 -36.04 4.85 11.94
N ILE A 511 -35.52 5.19 10.76
CA ILE A 511 -34.16 5.68 10.58
C ILE A 511 -34.13 6.67 9.44
N ALA A 512 -33.41 7.79 9.61
CA ALA A 512 -33.32 8.84 8.60
C ALA A 512 -32.53 8.37 7.34
N SER A 513 -31.47 7.57 7.55
CA SER A 513 -30.66 7.04 6.43
C SER A 513 -30.21 5.60 6.70
N GLY A 514 -30.06 4.79 5.64
CA GLY A 514 -29.69 3.39 5.76
C GLY A 514 -30.86 2.44 6.04
N THR A 515 -30.61 1.33 6.75
CA THR A 515 -31.61 0.30 7.04
C THR A 515 -31.41 -0.26 8.44
N ILE A 516 -32.51 -0.50 9.16
CA ILE A 516 -32.49 -1.28 10.41
C ILE A 516 -32.33 -2.75 10.02
N ILE A 517 -31.29 -3.40 10.56
CA ILE A 517 -30.94 -4.79 10.23
C ILE A 517 -31.16 -5.77 11.39
N ASN A 518 -31.37 -5.26 12.58
CA ASN A 518 -31.63 -6.10 13.77
C ASN A 518 -32.45 -5.32 14.77
N LYS A 519 -33.34 -6.05 15.49
CA LYS A 519 -34.08 -5.58 16.63
C LYS A 519 -33.92 -6.56 17.78
N TYR A 520 -33.44 -6.08 18.92
CA TYR A 520 -33.32 -6.85 20.14
C TYR A 520 -34.48 -6.52 21.08
N TRP A 521 -35.27 -7.53 21.43
CA TRP A 521 -36.38 -7.45 22.34
C TRP A 521 -36.00 -8.10 23.66
N ASP A 522 -36.26 -7.43 24.76
CA ASP A 522 -36.09 -7.92 26.13
C ASP A 522 -37.34 -7.59 26.94
N PHE A 523 -38.02 -8.59 27.45
CA PHE A 523 -39.30 -8.42 28.17
C PHE A 523 -39.14 -8.24 29.68
N GLY A 524 -37.88 -8.16 30.16
CA GLY A 524 -37.59 -7.87 31.59
C GLY A 524 -37.76 -9.05 32.53
N ASP A 525 -38.22 -10.22 32.06
CA ASP A 525 -38.41 -11.45 32.85
C ASP A 525 -37.34 -12.53 32.52
N GLY A 526 -36.31 -12.15 31.77
CA GLY A 526 -35.25 -13.03 31.30
C GLY A 526 -35.52 -13.64 29.93
N VAL A 527 -36.66 -13.35 29.28
CA VAL A 527 -36.96 -13.73 27.92
C VAL A 527 -36.54 -12.61 26.98
N SER A 528 -35.69 -12.95 26.00
CA SER A 528 -35.22 -11.98 24.98
C SER A 528 -34.93 -12.69 23.65
N PHE A 529 -34.98 -11.95 22.55
CA PHE A 529 -34.62 -12.48 21.23
C PHE A 529 -34.13 -11.37 20.28
N ASN A 530 -33.48 -11.78 19.19
CA ASN A 530 -33.00 -10.91 18.13
C ASN A 530 -33.70 -11.26 16.82
N GLU A 531 -34.73 -10.52 16.43
CA GLU A 531 -35.45 -10.73 15.17
C GLU A 531 -35.90 -9.38 14.59
N LEU A 532 -35.90 -9.25 13.27
CA LEU A 532 -36.37 -8.06 12.56
C LEU A 532 -37.91 -8.14 12.35
N ILE A 533 -38.65 -8.10 13.45
CA ILE A 533 -40.11 -8.11 13.45
C ILE A 533 -40.65 -6.77 13.99
N SER A 534 -41.81 -6.36 13.52
CA SER A 534 -42.46 -5.10 13.94
C SER A 534 -43.39 -5.31 15.13
N ASP A 535 -44.04 -6.47 15.22
CA ASP A 535 -44.97 -6.78 16.28
C ASP A 535 -44.65 -8.11 16.94
N THR A 536 -44.80 -8.18 18.22
CA THR A 536 -44.59 -9.41 19.01
C THR A 536 -45.56 -9.43 20.19
N ASN A 537 -45.70 -10.61 20.80
CA ASN A 537 -46.50 -10.76 22.03
C ASN A 537 -45.69 -11.47 23.11
N HIS A 538 -46.06 -11.22 24.35
CA HIS A 538 -45.43 -11.88 25.48
C HIS A 538 -46.46 -12.09 26.62
N SER A 539 -46.32 -13.19 27.34
CA SER A 539 -47.12 -13.53 28.53
C SER A 539 -46.18 -13.80 29.70
N TYR A 540 -46.43 -13.12 30.81
CA TYR A 540 -45.61 -13.21 32.02
C TYR A 540 -46.09 -14.36 32.92
N ALA A 541 -45.16 -15.14 33.46
CA ALA A 541 -45.43 -16.33 34.29
C ALA A 541 -45.62 -16.03 35.78
N PHE A 542 -45.47 -14.76 36.21
CA PHE A 542 -45.67 -14.32 37.60
C PHE A 542 -46.05 -12.80 37.62
N THR A 543 -46.57 -12.35 38.75
CA THR A 543 -46.98 -10.95 38.92
C THR A 543 -45.81 -10.09 39.35
N ASP A 544 -45.48 -9.10 38.53
CA ASP A 544 -44.46 -8.09 38.83
C ASP A 544 -44.63 -6.88 37.87
N THR A 545 -43.72 -5.92 37.97
CA THR A 545 -43.54 -4.86 36.99
C THR A 545 -42.29 -5.17 36.15
N PHE A 546 -42.45 -5.20 34.83
CA PHE A 546 -41.40 -5.56 33.92
C PHE A 546 -40.97 -4.38 33.04
N ASP A 547 -39.68 -4.13 32.96
CA ASP A 547 -39.10 -3.15 32.06
C ASP A 547 -38.84 -3.76 30.69
N VAL A 548 -39.70 -3.45 29.72
CA VAL A 548 -39.54 -3.96 28.34
C VAL A 548 -38.62 -3.06 27.54
N LYS A 549 -37.63 -3.63 26.91
CA LYS A 549 -36.63 -2.91 26.12
C LYS A 549 -36.62 -3.40 24.66
N LEU A 550 -36.61 -2.45 23.74
CA LEU A 550 -36.37 -2.65 22.33
C LEU A 550 -35.10 -1.88 21.93
N VAL A 551 -34.15 -2.56 21.25
CA VAL A 551 -32.97 -1.93 20.67
C VAL A 551 -32.95 -2.18 19.18
N ALA A 552 -33.02 -1.11 18.39
CA ALA A 552 -32.85 -1.20 16.95
C ALA A 552 -31.38 -0.98 16.56
N THR A 553 -30.89 -1.74 15.60
CA THR A 553 -29.50 -1.65 15.08
C THR A 553 -29.53 -1.46 13.56
N ARG A 554 -28.85 -0.44 13.09
CA ARG A 554 -28.71 -0.17 11.65
C ARG A 554 -27.56 -0.98 11.02
N ASN A 555 -27.50 -0.96 9.68
CA ASN A 555 -26.48 -1.64 8.85
C ASN A 555 -25.02 -1.14 9.04
N LYS A 556 -24.80 -0.05 9.78
CA LYS A 556 -23.47 0.47 10.17
C LYS A 556 -23.15 0.28 11.65
N GLY A 557 -24.03 -0.37 12.40
CA GLY A 557 -23.81 -0.73 13.80
C GLY A 557 -24.39 0.24 14.81
N CYS A 558 -24.87 1.43 14.41
CA CYS A 558 -25.51 2.38 15.31
C CYS A 558 -26.80 1.81 15.90
N LYS A 559 -27.08 2.17 17.15
CA LYS A 559 -28.17 1.61 17.96
C LYS A 559 -28.90 2.72 18.70
N ASP A 560 -30.15 2.49 18.93
CA ASP A 560 -30.99 3.23 19.88
C ASP A 560 -31.82 2.23 20.68
#